data_53dfa7977ab2453401be80fb3dfae378
#
_entry.id   53dfa7977ab2453401be80fb3dfae378
#
_cell.length_a   1.000
_cell.length_b   1.000
_cell.length_c   1.000
_cell.angle_alpha   90.00
_cell.angle_beta   90.00
_cell.angle_gamma   90.00
#
_symmetry.space_group_name_H-M   'P 1'
#
loop_
_entity.id
_entity.type
_entity.pdbx_description
1 polymer ?
#
loop_
_entity_poly.entity_id
_entity_poly.type
_entity_poly.pdbx_seq_one_letter_code
_entity_poly.pdbx_strand_id
1 'polypeptide(L)'
;MTRTPVTVTVTGAAGQIGYALLFRVASGQLLGPDVPVRLRLLEIPQAVKAAEGTAMELDDCAFPLLSGVDIFDDATKAFEGTNVALLVGARPRTKGMERGDLLEANGGIFKPQGEAINAGAADDVKVLVVGNPANTNALIAQSHAPDVPAGRFTAMTRLDHNRALAQLSRKAGVAVSDIRKMTIWGNHSATQYPDLFHAEIGGKSAAEVVGDQSWLENDFIPTVAKRGAAIIEARGASSAASAASAAVDHVHTWVNGTADGDWTSMAVVSDGSYGVPEGLISSFPVTTKDGEWEIVQGLEIDAFSRARIDASVNELAEERDAVRKLGLI
;
A
#
# COMPACT_ATOMS: atom_id res chain seq x y z
N MET A 1 9.98 0.11 -32.05
CA MET A 1 11.00 -0.32 -31.08
C MET A 1 10.27 -0.97 -29.92
N THR A 2 10.57 -2.22 -29.62
CA THR A 2 10.02 -2.89 -28.42
C THR A 2 10.61 -2.23 -27.19
N ARG A 3 9.75 -1.70 -26.30
CA ARG A 3 10.18 -1.15 -25.00
C ARG A 3 10.84 -2.25 -24.18
N THR A 4 11.88 -1.92 -23.44
CA THR A 4 12.46 -2.84 -22.45
C THR A 4 11.40 -3.17 -21.40
N PRO A 5 11.16 -4.45 -21.07
CA PRO A 5 10.19 -4.82 -20.04
C PRO A 5 10.58 -4.26 -18.67
N VAL A 6 9.58 -3.79 -17.94
CA VAL A 6 9.72 -3.40 -16.53
C VAL A 6 9.67 -4.65 -15.66
N THR A 7 10.67 -4.85 -14.81
CA THR A 7 10.70 -5.99 -13.90
C THR A 7 9.88 -5.69 -12.65
N VAL A 8 8.84 -6.50 -12.43
CA VAL A 8 7.94 -6.42 -11.27
C VAL A 8 8.12 -7.66 -10.41
N THR A 9 8.62 -7.48 -9.19
CA THR A 9 8.79 -8.56 -8.22
C THR A 9 7.66 -8.55 -7.20
N VAL A 10 7.02 -9.70 -7.00
CA VAL A 10 5.91 -9.88 -6.05
C VAL A 10 6.29 -10.93 -5.03
N THR A 11 6.26 -10.57 -3.73
CA THR A 11 6.47 -11.52 -2.64
C THR A 11 5.15 -12.11 -2.16
N GLY A 12 5.16 -13.36 -1.68
CA GLY A 12 3.90 -14.04 -1.36
C GLY A 12 3.01 -14.22 -2.58
N ALA A 13 3.63 -14.44 -3.73
CA ALA A 13 3.00 -14.43 -5.05
C ALA A 13 1.94 -15.52 -5.23
N ALA A 14 2.10 -16.67 -4.56
CA ALA A 14 1.14 -17.77 -4.58
C ALA A 14 -0.01 -17.60 -3.56
N GLY A 15 0.02 -16.54 -2.73
CA GLY A 15 -1.07 -16.21 -1.80
C GLY A 15 -2.28 -15.61 -2.52
N GLN A 16 -3.41 -15.47 -1.82
CA GLN A 16 -4.65 -14.97 -2.41
C GLN A 16 -4.54 -13.56 -3.01
N ILE A 17 -3.82 -12.64 -2.33
CA ILE A 17 -3.59 -11.29 -2.84
C ILE A 17 -2.65 -11.35 -4.05
N GLY A 18 -1.54 -12.10 -3.95
CA GLY A 18 -0.58 -12.30 -5.04
C GLY A 18 -1.26 -12.84 -6.29
N TYR A 19 -2.03 -13.91 -6.15
CA TYR A 19 -2.80 -14.50 -7.24
C TYR A 19 -3.74 -13.48 -7.91
N ALA A 20 -4.54 -12.74 -7.13
CA ALA A 20 -5.44 -11.71 -7.68
C ALA A 20 -4.70 -10.53 -8.33
N LEU A 21 -3.48 -10.24 -7.89
CA LEU A 21 -2.66 -9.12 -8.35
C LEU A 21 -1.94 -9.41 -9.65
N LEU A 22 -1.33 -10.59 -9.78
CA LEU A 22 -0.43 -10.94 -10.88
C LEU A 22 -1.09 -10.82 -12.27
N PHE A 23 -2.32 -11.29 -12.42
CA PHE A 23 -3.06 -11.21 -13.69
C PHE A 23 -3.37 -9.76 -14.09
N ARG A 24 -3.61 -8.89 -13.11
CA ARG A 24 -3.84 -7.47 -13.35
C ARG A 24 -2.56 -6.73 -13.74
N VAL A 25 -1.43 -7.11 -13.13
CA VAL A 25 -0.11 -6.59 -13.52
C VAL A 25 0.20 -7.02 -14.95
N ALA A 26 0.06 -8.32 -15.27
CA ALA A 26 0.34 -8.88 -16.58
C ALA A 26 -0.57 -8.31 -17.70
N SER A 27 -1.81 -7.92 -17.37
CA SER A 27 -2.75 -7.31 -18.32
C SER A 27 -2.50 -5.81 -18.58
N GLY A 28 -1.50 -5.19 -17.92
CA GLY A 28 -1.14 -3.78 -18.12
C GLY A 28 -1.84 -2.78 -17.20
N GLN A 29 -2.63 -3.24 -16.23
CA GLN A 29 -3.34 -2.34 -15.31
C GLN A 29 -2.40 -1.60 -14.35
N LEU A 30 -1.21 -2.16 -14.04
CA LEU A 30 -0.27 -1.55 -13.11
C LEU A 30 0.45 -0.33 -13.73
N LEU A 31 1.05 -0.50 -14.91
CA LEU A 31 1.95 0.48 -15.51
C LEU A 31 1.39 1.18 -16.76
N GLY A 32 0.28 0.66 -17.28
CA GLY A 32 -0.35 1.16 -18.50
C GLY A 32 -0.36 0.14 -19.63
N PRO A 33 -1.18 0.39 -20.67
CA PRO A 33 -1.48 -0.61 -21.71
C PRO A 33 -0.33 -0.84 -22.71
N ASP A 34 0.71 -0.03 -22.68
CA ASP A 34 1.83 -0.09 -23.63
C ASP A 34 3.17 -0.46 -22.97
N VAL A 35 3.15 -0.84 -21.67
CA VAL A 35 4.37 -1.14 -20.92
C VAL A 35 4.48 -2.66 -20.72
N PRO A 36 5.44 -3.32 -21.40
CA PRO A 36 5.67 -4.74 -21.18
C PRO A 36 6.25 -4.97 -19.79
N VAL A 37 5.87 -6.09 -19.17
CA VAL A 37 6.31 -6.45 -17.82
C VAL A 37 6.97 -7.83 -17.82
N ARG A 38 7.97 -7.99 -16.96
CA ARG A 38 8.53 -9.28 -16.55
C ARG A 38 8.20 -9.50 -15.09
N LEU A 39 7.53 -10.59 -14.79
CA LEU A 39 7.14 -10.94 -13.42
C LEU A 39 8.21 -11.79 -12.76
N ARG A 40 8.53 -11.47 -11.51
CA ARG A 40 9.35 -12.28 -10.61
C ARG A 40 8.55 -12.63 -9.38
N LEU A 41 8.32 -13.91 -9.19
CA LEU A 41 7.50 -14.45 -8.11
C LEU A 41 8.43 -14.95 -7.00
N LEU A 42 8.43 -14.24 -5.86
CA LEU A 42 9.20 -14.67 -4.68
C LEU A 42 8.29 -15.36 -3.68
N GLU A 43 8.65 -16.60 -3.37
CA GLU A 43 7.93 -17.42 -2.40
C GLU A 43 8.85 -18.13 -1.42
N ILE A 44 8.28 -18.58 -0.32
CA ILE A 44 8.96 -19.52 0.57
C ILE A 44 9.08 -20.89 -0.12
N PRO A 45 10.11 -21.70 0.18
CA PRO A 45 10.33 -22.99 -0.50
C PRO A 45 9.09 -23.90 -0.55
N GLN A 46 8.27 -23.88 0.50
CA GLN A 46 7.06 -24.70 0.60
C GLN A 46 5.93 -24.25 -0.36
N ALA A 47 5.97 -23.00 -0.84
CA ALA A 47 4.95 -22.44 -1.73
C ALA A 47 5.40 -22.30 -3.19
N VAL A 48 6.66 -22.65 -3.51
CA VAL A 48 7.20 -22.63 -4.89
C VAL A 48 6.32 -23.44 -5.84
N LYS A 49 5.86 -24.62 -5.43
CA LYS A 49 4.98 -25.46 -6.24
C LYS A 49 3.63 -24.79 -6.59
N ALA A 50 3.08 -24.00 -5.68
CA ALA A 50 1.87 -23.22 -5.93
C ALA A 50 2.16 -22.05 -6.88
N ALA A 51 3.34 -21.41 -6.76
CA ALA A 51 3.76 -20.37 -7.69
C ALA A 51 3.97 -20.90 -9.12
N GLU A 52 4.46 -22.14 -9.28
CA GLU A 52 4.54 -22.81 -10.60
C GLU A 52 3.16 -22.94 -11.25
N GLY A 53 2.13 -23.35 -10.48
CA GLY A 53 0.75 -23.41 -10.97
C GLY A 53 0.22 -22.04 -11.41
N THR A 54 0.49 -21.01 -10.62
CA THR A 54 0.12 -19.63 -10.97
C THR A 54 0.83 -19.15 -12.25
N ALA A 55 2.11 -19.49 -12.42
CA ALA A 55 2.86 -19.15 -13.64
C ALA A 55 2.27 -19.83 -14.88
N MET A 56 1.84 -21.10 -14.78
CA MET A 56 1.15 -21.81 -15.87
C MET A 56 -0.16 -21.09 -16.27
N GLU A 57 -0.96 -20.64 -15.31
CA GLU A 57 -2.19 -19.89 -15.60
C GLU A 57 -1.89 -18.51 -16.23
N LEU A 58 -0.81 -17.85 -15.83
CA LEU A 58 -0.36 -16.61 -16.49
C LEU A 58 0.02 -16.85 -17.95
N ASP A 59 0.69 -17.97 -18.25
CA ASP A 59 1.02 -18.38 -19.61
C ASP A 59 -0.25 -18.68 -20.42
N ASP A 60 -1.21 -19.40 -19.84
CA ASP A 60 -2.50 -19.73 -20.47
C ASP A 60 -3.34 -18.48 -20.80
N CYS A 61 -3.17 -17.38 -20.06
CA CYS A 61 -3.83 -16.10 -20.36
C CYS A 61 -3.28 -15.42 -21.63
N ALA A 62 -2.08 -15.77 -22.08
CA ALA A 62 -1.43 -15.20 -23.26
C ALA A 62 -1.43 -13.68 -23.32
N PHE A 63 -1.17 -13.01 -22.18
CA PHE A 63 -1.14 -11.55 -22.09
C PHE A 63 -0.05 -10.96 -23.01
N PRO A 64 -0.40 -10.04 -23.92
CA PRO A 64 0.56 -9.51 -24.90
C PRO A 64 1.68 -8.64 -24.25
N LEU A 65 1.46 -8.18 -23.04
CA LEU A 65 2.46 -7.36 -22.29
C LEU A 65 3.35 -8.22 -21.38
N LEU A 66 3.02 -9.48 -21.14
CA LEU A 66 3.82 -10.35 -20.28
C LEU A 66 5.00 -10.92 -21.07
N SER A 67 6.20 -10.49 -20.75
CA SER A 67 7.44 -10.91 -21.41
C SER A 67 8.11 -12.13 -20.78
N GLY A 68 7.66 -12.55 -19.60
CA GLY A 68 8.15 -13.74 -18.90
C GLY A 68 7.77 -13.75 -17.43
N VAL A 69 7.84 -14.94 -16.85
CA VAL A 69 7.61 -15.21 -15.42
C VAL A 69 8.77 -16.05 -14.90
N ASP A 70 9.43 -15.58 -13.85
CA ASP A 70 10.49 -16.31 -13.14
C ASP A 70 10.06 -16.52 -11.68
N ILE A 71 10.41 -17.68 -11.11
CA ILE A 71 10.06 -18.06 -9.74
C ILE A 71 11.34 -18.18 -8.91
N PHE A 72 11.31 -17.63 -7.71
CA PHE A 72 12.44 -17.61 -6.78
C PHE A 72 12.00 -17.97 -5.36
N ASP A 73 12.92 -18.61 -4.62
CA ASP A 73 12.87 -18.78 -3.17
C ASP A 73 14.02 -18.05 -2.44
N ASP A 74 14.77 -17.25 -3.20
CA ASP A 74 15.90 -16.45 -2.77
C ASP A 74 15.64 -14.97 -3.09
N ALA A 75 15.55 -14.15 -2.06
CA ALA A 75 15.23 -12.74 -2.19
C ALA A 75 16.28 -11.96 -2.99
N THR A 76 17.57 -12.27 -2.82
CA THR A 76 18.67 -11.59 -3.53
C THR A 76 18.52 -11.75 -5.04
N LYS A 77 18.21 -12.97 -5.50
CA LYS A 77 17.98 -13.25 -6.91
C LYS A 77 16.68 -12.65 -7.42
N ALA A 78 15.62 -12.69 -6.60
CA ALA A 78 14.32 -12.16 -6.98
C ALA A 78 14.34 -10.65 -7.21
N PHE A 79 15.07 -9.90 -6.38
CA PHE A 79 15.12 -8.43 -6.48
C PHE A 79 16.19 -7.88 -7.42
N GLU A 80 17.06 -8.71 -7.99
CA GLU A 80 18.06 -8.26 -8.95
C GLU A 80 17.44 -7.54 -10.15
N GLY A 81 17.77 -6.27 -10.37
CA GLY A 81 17.23 -5.44 -11.46
C GLY A 81 15.74 -5.13 -11.36
N THR A 82 15.12 -5.27 -10.20
CA THR A 82 13.70 -4.98 -9.98
C THR A 82 13.42 -3.49 -10.05
N ASN A 83 12.45 -3.08 -10.88
CA ASN A 83 11.96 -1.70 -10.97
C ASN A 83 10.74 -1.44 -10.07
N VAL A 84 9.88 -2.45 -9.87
CA VAL A 84 8.72 -2.36 -8.97
C VAL A 84 8.70 -3.57 -8.05
N ALA A 85 8.76 -3.34 -6.75
CA ALA A 85 8.68 -4.37 -5.72
C ALA A 85 7.36 -4.29 -4.97
N LEU A 86 6.53 -5.34 -5.06
CA LEU A 86 5.26 -5.46 -4.35
C LEU A 86 5.45 -6.46 -3.21
N LEU A 87 5.66 -5.96 -1.99
CA LEU A 87 5.92 -6.77 -0.81
C LEU A 87 4.61 -7.16 -0.14
N VAL A 88 4.02 -8.24 -0.65
CA VAL A 88 2.69 -8.73 -0.25
C VAL A 88 2.76 -9.78 0.85
N GLY A 89 3.77 -10.65 0.82
CA GLY A 89 3.97 -11.72 1.79
C GLY A 89 4.27 -11.18 3.18
N ALA A 90 3.48 -11.59 4.17
CA ALA A 90 3.67 -11.25 5.56
C ALA A 90 3.13 -12.36 6.48
N ARG A 91 3.61 -12.38 7.73
CA ARG A 91 3.06 -13.27 8.75
C ARG A 91 1.74 -12.71 9.25
N PRO A 92 0.60 -13.40 9.07
CA PRO A 92 -0.67 -12.94 9.59
C PRO A 92 -0.71 -13.07 11.13
N ARG A 93 -1.47 -12.19 11.79
CA ARG A 93 -1.73 -12.31 13.20
C ARG A 93 -2.59 -13.55 13.49
N THR A 94 -2.14 -14.38 14.38
CA THR A 94 -2.88 -15.56 14.85
C THR A 94 -3.44 -15.36 16.25
N LYS A 95 -4.43 -16.17 16.64
CA LYS A 95 -5.05 -16.09 17.97
C LYS A 95 -4.00 -16.34 19.06
N GLY A 96 -3.92 -15.41 20.03
CA GLY A 96 -2.96 -15.48 21.13
C GLY A 96 -1.60 -14.86 20.84
N MET A 97 -1.36 -14.35 19.64
CA MET A 97 -0.12 -13.65 19.28
C MET A 97 -0.16 -12.23 19.82
N GLU A 98 0.83 -11.86 20.62
CA GLU A 98 1.05 -10.49 21.09
C GLU A 98 1.55 -9.58 19.94
N ARG A 99 1.45 -8.24 20.14
CA ARG A 99 1.91 -7.28 19.14
C ARG A 99 3.41 -7.42 18.86
N GLY A 100 4.21 -7.61 19.92
CA GLY A 100 5.65 -7.79 19.80
C GLY A 100 6.04 -9.00 18.96
N ASP A 101 5.38 -10.15 19.19
CA ASP A 101 5.62 -11.39 18.44
C ASP A 101 5.33 -11.20 16.93
N LEU A 102 4.27 -10.47 16.61
CA LEU A 102 3.91 -10.15 15.21
C LEU A 102 4.96 -9.27 14.55
N LEU A 103 5.45 -8.25 15.26
CA LEU A 103 6.48 -7.35 14.77
C LEU A 103 7.81 -8.09 14.56
N GLU A 104 8.20 -8.95 15.49
CA GLU A 104 9.42 -9.77 15.37
C GLU A 104 9.34 -10.74 14.19
N ALA A 105 8.23 -11.46 14.06
CA ALA A 105 8.02 -12.41 12.97
C ALA A 105 8.05 -11.72 11.59
N ASN A 106 7.45 -10.54 11.47
CA ASN A 106 7.49 -9.76 10.23
C ASN A 106 8.86 -9.10 10.00
N GLY A 107 9.57 -8.68 11.05
CA GLY A 107 10.94 -8.22 10.96
C GLY A 107 11.86 -9.24 10.31
N GLY A 108 11.69 -10.53 10.66
CA GLY A 108 12.41 -11.65 10.02
C GLY A 108 12.11 -11.83 8.53
N ILE A 109 11.00 -11.26 8.03
CA ILE A 109 10.62 -11.28 6.60
C ILE A 109 11.13 -10.03 5.88
N PHE A 110 10.84 -8.84 6.43
CA PHE A 110 11.06 -7.57 5.72
C PHE A 110 12.51 -7.07 5.79
N LYS A 111 13.26 -7.42 6.84
CA LYS A 111 14.68 -7.11 6.94
C LYS A 111 15.48 -7.71 5.79
N PRO A 112 15.49 -9.04 5.54
CA PRO A 112 16.25 -9.61 4.42
C PRO A 112 15.74 -9.15 3.05
N GLN A 113 14.46 -8.79 2.92
CA GLN A 113 13.92 -8.20 1.69
C GLN A 113 14.49 -6.78 1.46
N GLY A 114 14.57 -5.96 2.50
CA GLY A 114 15.23 -4.64 2.43
C GLY A 114 16.71 -4.76 2.03
N GLU A 115 17.46 -5.68 2.65
CA GLU A 115 18.84 -5.97 2.30
C GLU A 115 19.00 -6.41 0.84
N ALA A 116 18.11 -7.27 0.34
CA ALA A 116 18.13 -7.76 -1.04
C ALA A 116 17.79 -6.67 -2.06
N ILE A 117 16.83 -5.79 -1.75
CA ILE A 117 16.50 -4.62 -2.55
C ILE A 117 17.70 -3.67 -2.62
N ASN A 118 18.35 -3.40 -1.48
CA ASN A 118 19.56 -2.57 -1.42
C ASN A 118 20.68 -3.10 -2.30
N ALA A 119 20.87 -4.42 -2.30
CA ALA A 119 21.97 -5.06 -2.99
C ALA A 119 21.80 -5.16 -4.52
N GLY A 120 20.55 -5.24 -5.01
CA GLY A 120 20.35 -5.65 -6.39
C GLY A 120 19.22 -4.98 -7.17
N ALA A 121 18.34 -4.20 -6.55
CA ALA A 121 17.24 -3.56 -7.29
C ALA A 121 17.76 -2.51 -8.28
N ALA A 122 16.94 -2.16 -9.26
CA ALA A 122 17.27 -1.09 -10.19
C ALA A 122 17.27 0.29 -9.49
N ASP A 123 18.04 1.25 -10.02
CA ASP A 123 18.18 2.59 -9.42
C ASP A 123 16.85 3.36 -9.32
N ASP A 124 15.87 3.02 -10.17
CA ASP A 124 14.54 3.62 -10.21
C ASP A 124 13.49 2.83 -9.42
N VAL A 125 13.91 1.86 -8.60
CA VAL A 125 13.01 0.96 -7.87
C VAL A 125 11.93 1.73 -7.10
N LYS A 126 10.71 1.22 -7.17
CA LYS A 126 9.55 1.64 -6.38
C LYS A 126 9.07 0.47 -5.54
N VAL A 127 8.98 0.66 -4.24
CA VAL A 127 8.62 -0.39 -3.28
C VAL A 127 7.26 -0.06 -2.65
N LEU A 128 6.30 -0.95 -2.83
CA LEU A 128 5.01 -0.90 -2.16
C LEU A 128 4.89 -2.07 -1.17
N VAL A 129 4.75 -1.76 0.10
CA VAL A 129 4.48 -2.75 1.15
C VAL A 129 2.97 -2.88 1.35
N VAL A 130 2.48 -4.10 1.16
CA VAL A 130 1.07 -4.49 1.32
C VAL A 130 0.88 -5.35 2.56
N GLY A 131 1.87 -6.18 2.89
CA GLY A 131 1.84 -7.07 4.05
C GLY A 131 1.79 -6.33 5.39
N ASN A 132 0.84 -6.72 6.26
CA ASN A 132 0.60 -6.05 7.55
C ASN A 132 1.52 -6.54 8.68
N PRO A 133 1.88 -5.61 9.59
CA PRO A 133 1.55 -4.19 9.67
C PRO A 133 2.33 -3.35 8.64
N ALA A 134 1.61 -2.82 7.63
CA ALA A 134 2.23 -2.33 6.40
C ALA A 134 3.19 -1.16 6.62
N ASN A 135 2.81 -0.15 7.39
CA ASN A 135 3.65 1.02 7.65
C ASN A 135 4.96 0.63 8.37
N THR A 136 4.86 -0.20 9.40
CA THR A 136 6.03 -0.64 10.17
C THR A 136 6.90 -1.61 9.38
N ASN A 137 6.31 -2.50 8.59
CA ASN A 137 7.05 -3.37 7.68
C ASN A 137 7.82 -2.57 6.62
N ALA A 138 7.23 -1.50 6.10
CA ALA A 138 7.91 -0.59 5.17
C ALA A 138 9.08 0.13 5.84
N LEU A 139 8.93 0.57 7.09
CA LEU A 139 10.01 1.17 7.87
C LEU A 139 11.17 0.18 8.09
N ILE A 140 10.87 -1.09 8.41
CA ILE A 140 11.89 -2.13 8.57
C ILE A 140 12.64 -2.34 7.25
N ALA A 141 11.93 -2.56 6.14
CA ALA A 141 12.55 -2.77 4.83
C ALA A 141 13.42 -1.58 4.42
N GLN A 142 12.92 -0.36 4.57
CA GLN A 142 13.65 0.88 4.26
C GLN A 142 14.91 1.04 5.11
N SER A 143 14.85 0.73 6.41
CA SER A 143 15.98 0.83 7.33
C SER A 143 17.14 -0.13 6.96
N HIS A 144 16.83 -1.21 6.22
CA HIS A 144 17.83 -2.18 5.73
C HIS A 144 18.21 -1.96 4.25
N ALA A 145 17.82 -0.83 3.67
CA ALA A 145 18.18 -0.44 2.32
C ALA A 145 18.81 0.98 2.30
N PRO A 146 19.95 1.20 2.95
CA PRO A 146 20.52 2.53 3.15
C PRO A 146 20.96 3.23 1.84
N ASP A 147 21.24 2.48 0.78
CA ASP A 147 21.66 3.03 -0.52
C ASP A 147 20.47 3.36 -1.43
N VAL A 148 19.26 2.92 -1.06
CA VAL A 148 18.03 3.24 -1.78
C VAL A 148 17.37 4.46 -1.13
N PRO A 149 17.03 5.51 -1.89
CA PRO A 149 16.36 6.69 -1.33
C PRO A 149 15.09 6.31 -0.54
N ALA A 150 14.94 6.85 0.66
CA ALA A 150 13.81 6.52 1.56
C ALA A 150 12.44 6.74 0.90
N GLY A 151 12.32 7.75 0.04
CA GLY A 151 11.11 8.03 -0.73
C GLY A 151 10.69 6.94 -1.73
N ARG A 152 11.55 5.95 -1.97
CA ARG A 152 11.21 4.78 -2.80
C ARG A 152 10.40 3.73 -2.04
N PHE A 153 10.31 3.82 -0.71
CA PHE A 153 9.53 2.90 0.12
C PHE A 153 8.20 3.52 0.52
N THR A 154 7.11 2.83 0.19
CA THR A 154 5.75 3.24 0.54
C THR A 154 4.97 2.08 1.16
N ALA A 155 3.93 2.37 1.93
CA ALA A 155 2.99 1.38 2.42
C ALA A 155 1.57 1.67 1.92
N MET A 156 0.76 0.62 1.77
CA MET A 156 -0.55 0.73 1.14
C MET A 156 -1.63 1.19 2.11
N THR A 157 -2.10 2.41 1.93
CA THR A 157 -3.35 2.94 2.49
C THR A 157 -4.42 3.18 1.41
N ARG A 158 -4.13 2.81 0.16
CA ARG A 158 -5.04 2.96 -0.96
C ARG A 158 -6.30 2.11 -0.81
N LEU A 159 -6.23 0.96 -0.14
CA LEU A 159 -7.42 0.17 0.16
C LEU A 159 -8.39 0.92 1.08
N ASP A 160 -7.88 1.59 2.10
CA ASP A 160 -8.67 2.40 3.02
C ASP A 160 -9.24 3.63 2.30
N HIS A 161 -8.46 4.26 1.45
CA HIS A 161 -8.87 5.34 0.55
C HIS A 161 -10.05 4.90 -0.34
N ASN A 162 -9.94 3.76 -1.01
CA ASN A 162 -11.00 3.22 -1.86
C ASN A 162 -12.26 2.85 -1.06
N ARG A 163 -12.11 2.36 0.17
CA ARG A 163 -13.23 2.13 1.10
C ARG A 163 -13.93 3.42 1.47
N ALA A 164 -13.17 4.48 1.76
CA ALA A 164 -13.71 5.80 2.08
C ALA A 164 -14.47 6.38 0.89
N LEU A 165 -13.92 6.33 -0.32
CA LEU A 165 -14.62 6.73 -1.55
C LEU A 165 -15.95 6.00 -1.72
N ALA A 166 -15.96 4.67 -1.56
CA ALA A 166 -17.17 3.87 -1.72
C ALA A 166 -18.25 4.17 -0.67
N GLN A 167 -17.87 4.43 0.59
CA GLN A 167 -18.83 4.82 1.63
C GLN A 167 -19.40 6.21 1.38
N LEU A 168 -18.55 7.17 1.02
CA LEU A 168 -18.98 8.54 0.71
C LEU A 168 -19.87 8.59 -0.53
N SER A 169 -19.51 7.88 -1.59
CA SER A 169 -20.33 7.75 -2.82
C SER A 169 -21.76 7.28 -2.52
N ARG A 170 -21.89 6.25 -1.70
CA ARG A 170 -23.21 5.74 -1.27
C ARG A 170 -24.01 6.74 -0.44
N LYS A 171 -23.36 7.42 0.52
CA LYS A 171 -24.01 8.39 1.40
C LYS A 171 -24.49 9.61 0.63
N ALA A 172 -23.67 10.12 -0.28
CA ALA A 172 -23.98 11.31 -1.08
C ALA A 172 -24.82 11.02 -2.34
N GLY A 173 -24.94 9.74 -2.75
CA GLY A 173 -25.67 9.37 -3.96
C GLY A 173 -24.98 9.83 -5.26
N VAL A 174 -23.65 9.88 -5.27
CA VAL A 174 -22.83 10.32 -6.41
C VAL A 174 -21.91 9.20 -6.90
N ALA A 175 -21.38 9.30 -8.12
CA ALA A 175 -20.39 8.37 -8.60
C ALA A 175 -19.04 8.54 -7.84
N VAL A 176 -18.27 7.45 -7.69
CA VAL A 176 -16.94 7.51 -7.08
C VAL A 176 -16.02 8.49 -7.82
N SER A 177 -16.17 8.60 -9.14
CA SER A 177 -15.42 9.53 -10.00
C SER A 177 -15.69 11.02 -9.72
N ASP A 178 -16.79 11.33 -9.05
CA ASP A 178 -17.18 12.71 -8.70
C ASP A 178 -16.56 13.19 -7.38
N ILE A 179 -15.92 12.26 -6.66
CA ILE A 179 -15.25 12.52 -5.39
C ILE A 179 -13.76 12.73 -5.64
N ARG A 180 -13.23 13.83 -5.12
CA ARG A 180 -11.82 14.18 -5.20
C ARG A 180 -11.23 14.43 -3.82
N LYS A 181 -9.92 14.48 -3.76
CA LYS A 181 -9.15 14.89 -2.58
C LYS A 181 -9.46 14.07 -1.32
N MET A 182 -9.85 12.81 -1.50
CA MET A 182 -9.99 11.89 -0.38
C MET A 182 -8.62 11.68 0.28
N THR A 183 -8.60 11.65 1.60
CA THR A 183 -7.37 11.46 2.38
C THR A 183 -7.57 10.43 3.47
N ILE A 184 -6.60 9.53 3.59
CA ILE A 184 -6.41 8.69 4.78
C ILE A 184 -5.15 9.16 5.49
N TRP A 185 -5.24 9.46 6.77
CA TRP A 185 -4.13 9.86 7.61
C TRP A 185 -3.64 8.72 8.49
N GLY A 186 -2.33 8.66 8.72
CA GLY A 186 -1.72 7.86 9.77
C GLY A 186 -1.40 6.42 9.39
N ASN A 187 -1.69 5.50 10.30
CA ASN A 187 -1.38 4.08 10.21
C ASN A 187 -2.46 3.29 9.48
N HIS A 188 -2.08 2.27 8.71
CA HIS A 188 -3.03 1.28 8.19
C HIS A 188 -3.51 0.34 9.30
N SER A 189 -4.32 0.86 10.21
CA SER A 189 -4.84 0.18 11.40
C SER A 189 -6.24 0.68 11.77
N ALA A 190 -6.73 0.28 12.93
CA ALA A 190 -8.00 0.79 13.45
C ALA A 190 -7.96 2.28 13.83
N THR A 191 -6.77 2.88 13.95
CA THR A 191 -6.58 4.31 14.24
C THR A 191 -6.50 5.19 12.98
N GLN A 192 -6.54 4.59 11.78
CA GLN A 192 -6.57 5.35 10.52
C GLN A 192 -7.69 6.40 10.54
N TYR A 193 -7.39 7.57 9.98
CA TYR A 193 -8.39 8.63 9.91
C TYR A 193 -8.75 8.96 8.46
N PRO A 194 -9.93 8.55 7.97
CA PRO A 194 -10.48 9.01 6.70
C PRO A 194 -11.05 10.41 6.87
N ASP A 195 -10.49 11.37 6.15
CA ASP A 195 -10.78 12.80 6.26
C ASP A 195 -11.86 13.22 5.26
N LEU A 196 -13.01 13.62 5.79
CA LEU A 196 -14.14 14.09 4.99
C LEU A 196 -14.09 15.61 4.75
N PHE A 197 -13.34 16.36 5.56
CA PHE A 197 -13.33 17.83 5.51
C PHE A 197 -12.58 18.36 4.29
N HIS A 198 -11.51 17.67 3.87
CA HIS A 198 -10.74 18.02 2.69
C HIS A 198 -11.20 17.31 1.41
N ALA A 199 -12.00 16.23 1.55
CA ALA A 199 -12.63 15.60 0.39
C ALA A 199 -13.63 16.55 -0.28
N GLU A 200 -13.75 16.45 -1.61
CA GLU A 200 -14.64 17.29 -2.41
C GLU A 200 -15.62 16.47 -3.22
N ILE A 201 -16.84 16.99 -3.33
CA ILE A 201 -17.88 16.50 -4.24
C ILE A 201 -18.35 17.69 -5.08
N GLY A 202 -18.11 17.65 -6.39
CA GLY A 202 -18.48 18.73 -7.29
C GLY A 202 -17.87 20.09 -6.92
N GLY A 203 -16.63 20.09 -6.37
CA GLY A 203 -15.90 21.29 -5.95
C GLY A 203 -16.34 21.91 -4.61
N LYS A 204 -17.21 21.21 -3.85
CA LYS A 204 -17.62 21.59 -2.49
C LYS A 204 -17.06 20.60 -1.47
N SER A 205 -16.82 21.06 -0.24
CA SER A 205 -16.43 20.16 0.85
C SER A 205 -17.43 19.01 0.99
N ALA A 206 -16.92 17.78 1.01
CA ALA A 206 -17.76 16.60 1.19
C ALA A 206 -18.47 16.60 2.55
N ALA A 207 -17.84 17.15 3.59
CA ALA A 207 -18.47 17.31 4.90
C ALA A 207 -19.68 18.24 4.85
N GLU A 208 -19.61 19.33 4.09
CA GLU A 208 -20.76 20.24 3.87
C GLU A 208 -21.85 19.58 3.04
N VAL A 209 -21.51 18.87 1.97
CA VAL A 209 -22.48 18.17 1.10
C VAL A 209 -23.23 17.09 1.88
N VAL A 210 -22.54 16.34 2.72
CA VAL A 210 -23.15 15.29 3.56
C VAL A 210 -23.95 15.91 4.69
N GLY A 211 -23.43 16.95 5.35
CA GLY A 211 -24.12 17.70 6.42
C GLY A 211 -24.53 16.86 7.63
N ASP A 212 -23.86 15.74 7.90
CA ASP A 212 -24.23 14.75 8.92
C ASP A 212 -23.02 14.34 9.76
N GLN A 213 -22.74 15.12 10.81
CA GLN A 213 -21.64 14.86 11.72
C GLN A 213 -21.78 13.52 12.46
N SER A 214 -23.02 13.13 12.78
CA SER A 214 -23.27 11.84 13.46
C SER A 214 -22.87 10.67 12.57
N TRP A 215 -23.20 10.74 11.27
CA TRP A 215 -22.78 9.73 10.31
C TRP A 215 -21.25 9.69 10.17
N LEU A 216 -20.59 10.85 10.10
CA LEU A 216 -19.14 10.92 10.01
C LEU A 216 -18.46 10.15 11.17
N GLU A 217 -18.91 10.42 12.41
CA GLU A 217 -18.27 9.87 13.61
C GLU A 217 -18.69 8.44 13.92
N ASN A 218 -19.95 8.08 13.72
CA ASN A 218 -20.50 6.82 14.18
C ASN A 218 -20.57 5.75 13.08
N ASP A 219 -20.56 6.15 11.80
CA ASP A 219 -20.69 5.23 10.67
C ASP A 219 -19.46 5.28 9.74
N PHE A 220 -19.11 6.46 9.19
CA PHE A 220 -18.08 6.57 8.16
C PHE A 220 -16.70 6.15 8.66
N ILE A 221 -16.18 6.82 9.68
CA ILE A 221 -14.84 6.56 10.23
C ILE A 221 -14.74 5.10 10.72
N PRO A 222 -15.65 4.59 11.58
CA PRO A 222 -15.57 3.22 12.05
C PRO A 222 -15.72 2.17 10.95
N THR A 223 -16.61 2.41 9.96
CA THR A 223 -16.83 1.48 8.86
C THR A 223 -15.59 1.35 7.99
N VAL A 224 -14.94 2.46 7.63
CA VAL A 224 -13.70 2.43 6.85
C VAL A 224 -12.61 1.70 7.62
N ALA A 225 -12.37 2.07 8.88
CA ALA A 225 -11.33 1.49 9.72
C ALA A 225 -11.51 -0.01 10.01
N LYS A 226 -12.77 -0.46 10.18
CA LYS A 226 -13.09 -1.85 10.57
C LYS A 226 -13.54 -2.72 9.39
N ARG A 227 -13.53 -2.21 8.16
CA ARG A 227 -14.03 -2.97 6.99
C ARG A 227 -13.33 -4.31 6.78
N GLY A 228 -12.03 -4.38 7.08
CA GLY A 228 -11.28 -5.64 6.99
C GLY A 228 -11.84 -6.73 7.90
N ALA A 229 -12.16 -6.38 9.15
CA ALA A 229 -12.77 -7.31 10.09
C ALA A 229 -14.17 -7.77 9.64
N ALA A 230 -15.00 -6.86 9.15
CA ALA A 230 -16.32 -7.18 8.61
C ALA A 230 -16.26 -8.13 7.39
N ILE A 231 -15.25 -7.98 6.54
CA ILE A 231 -15.03 -8.91 5.41
C ILE A 231 -14.63 -10.30 5.91
N ILE A 232 -13.73 -10.37 6.89
CA ILE A 232 -13.32 -11.66 7.50
C ILE A 232 -14.54 -12.37 8.14
N GLU A 233 -15.39 -11.63 8.86
CA GLU A 233 -16.61 -12.17 9.44
C GLU A 233 -17.56 -12.73 8.37
N ALA A 234 -17.78 -11.99 7.31
CA ALA A 234 -18.72 -12.38 6.23
C ALA A 234 -18.16 -13.48 5.31
N ARG A 235 -16.87 -13.46 5.00
CA ARG A 235 -16.24 -14.29 3.96
C ARG A 235 -15.43 -15.45 4.53
N GLY A 236 -15.06 -15.42 5.82
CA GLY A 236 -14.14 -16.37 6.44
C GLY A 236 -12.67 -16.20 6.05
N ALA A 237 -12.35 -15.15 5.28
CA ALA A 237 -10.99 -14.86 4.81
C ALA A 237 -10.76 -13.34 4.67
N SER A 238 -9.51 -12.91 4.73
CA SER A 238 -9.12 -11.52 4.54
C SER A 238 -9.44 -11.00 3.12
N SER A 239 -9.48 -9.68 2.97
CA SER A 239 -9.57 -9.03 1.66
C SER A 239 -8.41 -9.49 0.76
N ALA A 240 -8.72 -9.94 -0.44
CA ALA A 240 -7.72 -10.35 -1.42
C ALA A 240 -7.85 -9.53 -2.71
N ALA A 241 -8.96 -9.65 -3.42
CA ALA A 241 -9.18 -8.94 -4.69
C ALA A 241 -9.19 -7.41 -4.53
N SER A 242 -9.81 -6.87 -3.46
CA SER A 242 -9.79 -5.44 -3.19
C SER A 242 -8.43 -4.92 -2.75
N ALA A 243 -7.64 -5.73 -2.04
CA ALA A 243 -6.25 -5.39 -1.71
C ALA A 243 -5.37 -5.38 -2.97
N ALA A 244 -5.52 -6.36 -3.84
CA ALA A 244 -4.84 -6.40 -5.15
C ALA A 244 -5.23 -5.20 -6.01
N SER A 245 -6.52 -4.83 -6.06
CA SER A 245 -6.99 -3.63 -6.76
C SER A 245 -6.33 -2.37 -6.24
N ALA A 246 -6.31 -2.19 -4.92
CA ALA A 246 -5.71 -1.02 -4.29
C ALA A 246 -4.19 -0.94 -4.52
N ALA A 247 -3.48 -2.08 -4.54
CA ALA A 247 -2.05 -2.12 -4.85
C ALA A 247 -1.78 -1.69 -6.30
N VAL A 248 -2.61 -2.15 -7.25
CA VAL A 248 -2.57 -1.69 -8.63
C VAL A 248 -2.82 -0.19 -8.72
N ASP A 249 -3.89 0.31 -8.11
CA ASP A 249 -4.25 1.74 -8.11
C ASP A 249 -3.13 2.61 -7.51
N HIS A 250 -2.48 2.14 -6.43
CA HIS A 250 -1.39 2.85 -5.76
C HIS A 250 -0.19 3.04 -6.71
N VAL A 251 0.31 1.95 -7.28
CA VAL A 251 1.48 2.01 -8.18
C VAL A 251 1.12 2.70 -9.49
N HIS A 252 -0.08 2.44 -10.04
CA HIS A 252 -0.54 3.10 -11.26
C HIS A 252 -0.54 4.63 -11.08
N THR A 253 -1.10 5.12 -9.99
CA THR A 253 -1.10 6.55 -9.68
C THR A 253 0.32 7.08 -9.45
N TRP A 254 1.18 6.31 -8.75
CA TRP A 254 2.57 6.72 -8.53
C TRP A 254 3.35 6.90 -9.83
N VAL A 255 3.20 5.97 -10.76
CA VAL A 255 3.94 5.97 -12.04
C VAL A 255 3.36 6.96 -13.05
N ASN A 256 2.03 7.03 -13.15
CA ASN A 256 1.34 7.79 -14.21
C ASN A 256 0.87 9.19 -13.76
N GLY A 257 0.96 9.50 -12.49
CA GLY A 257 0.56 10.78 -11.93
C GLY A 257 -0.87 10.81 -11.39
N THR A 258 -1.10 11.74 -10.45
CA THR A 258 -2.45 12.12 -9.99
C THR A 258 -3.12 13.02 -11.00
N ALA A 259 -4.45 13.00 -11.06
CA ALA A 259 -5.21 13.93 -11.89
C ALA A 259 -5.01 15.39 -11.42
N ASP A 260 -5.10 16.34 -12.36
CA ASP A 260 -4.99 17.77 -12.05
C ASP A 260 -6.03 18.20 -11.01
N GLY A 261 -5.56 18.87 -9.96
CA GLY A 261 -6.41 19.36 -8.87
C GLY A 261 -6.91 18.26 -7.93
N ASP A 262 -6.32 17.07 -7.98
CA ASP A 262 -6.63 15.95 -7.10
C ASP A 262 -5.36 15.42 -6.41
N TRP A 263 -5.53 14.56 -5.41
CA TRP A 263 -4.46 13.81 -4.75
C TRP A 263 -4.92 12.42 -4.35
N THR A 264 -4.00 11.62 -3.89
CA THR A 264 -4.28 10.27 -3.36
C THR A 264 -3.68 10.09 -1.97
N SER A 265 -4.04 9.01 -1.29
CA SER A 265 -3.43 8.63 -0.02
C SER A 265 -2.31 7.63 -0.25
N MET A 266 -1.12 7.94 0.26
CA MET A 266 0.02 7.03 0.29
C MET A 266 0.70 7.13 1.65
N ALA A 267 1.08 6.00 2.24
CA ALA A 267 1.95 6.02 3.40
C ALA A 267 3.40 6.17 2.92
N VAL A 268 3.98 7.31 3.23
CA VAL A 268 5.31 7.73 2.78
C VAL A 268 6.16 8.17 3.96
N VAL A 269 7.48 8.27 3.77
CA VAL A 269 8.39 8.76 4.80
C VAL A 269 8.06 10.21 5.13
N SER A 270 7.81 10.48 6.41
CA SER A 270 7.50 11.82 6.89
C SER A 270 8.71 12.73 6.81
N ASP A 271 8.49 13.96 6.36
CA ASP A 271 9.43 15.08 6.37
C ASP A 271 9.15 16.08 7.51
N GLY A 272 8.30 15.70 8.48
CA GLY A 272 7.83 16.55 9.57
C GLY A 272 6.51 17.29 9.28
N SER A 273 5.98 17.19 8.06
CA SER A 273 4.70 17.79 7.67
C SER A 273 3.60 17.39 8.63
N TYR A 274 2.71 18.34 8.93
CA TYR A 274 1.55 18.17 9.83
C TYR A 274 1.92 17.69 11.24
N GLY A 275 3.16 17.90 11.68
CA GLY A 275 3.64 17.49 13.00
C GLY A 275 3.89 15.98 13.14
N VAL A 276 3.88 15.24 12.06
CA VAL A 276 4.26 13.82 12.06
C VAL A 276 5.78 13.71 12.17
N PRO A 277 6.33 12.98 13.16
CA PRO A 277 7.78 12.88 13.34
C PRO A 277 8.50 12.41 12.07
N GLU A 278 9.60 13.09 11.74
CA GLU A 278 10.43 12.73 10.59
C GLU A 278 10.86 11.27 10.61
N GLY A 279 10.88 10.64 9.45
CA GLY A 279 11.31 9.27 9.26
C GLY A 279 10.25 8.21 9.59
N LEU A 280 9.09 8.57 10.16
CA LEU A 280 7.96 7.64 10.24
C LEU A 280 7.35 7.45 8.85
N ILE A 281 6.92 6.24 8.54
CA ILE A 281 6.12 5.97 7.34
C ILE A 281 4.64 6.09 7.72
N SER A 282 4.03 7.19 7.34
CA SER A 282 2.66 7.58 7.68
C SER A 282 1.87 7.92 6.41
N SER A 283 0.58 7.64 6.42
CA SER A 283 -0.30 8.05 5.32
C SER A 283 -0.56 9.55 5.33
N PHE A 284 -0.41 10.14 4.15
CA PHE A 284 -0.65 11.55 3.84
C PHE A 284 -1.43 11.70 2.54
N PRO A 285 -2.05 12.86 2.29
CA PRO A 285 -2.43 13.25 0.94
C PRO A 285 -1.16 13.56 0.14
N VAL A 286 -1.03 12.93 -1.03
CA VAL A 286 0.12 13.13 -1.91
C VAL A 286 -0.32 13.39 -3.33
N THR A 287 0.40 14.24 -4.04
CA THR A 287 0.38 14.32 -5.49
C THR A 287 1.53 13.52 -6.07
N THR A 288 1.35 12.98 -7.27
CA THR A 288 2.39 12.23 -7.95
C THR A 288 2.57 12.76 -9.36
N LYS A 289 3.83 12.83 -9.81
CA LYS A 289 4.20 13.28 -11.15
C LYS A 289 5.55 12.68 -11.53
N ASP A 290 5.68 12.23 -12.77
CA ASP A 290 6.93 11.68 -13.32
C ASP A 290 7.55 10.55 -12.47
N GLY A 291 6.71 9.79 -11.77
CA GLY A 291 7.12 8.69 -10.91
C GLY A 291 7.64 9.09 -9.53
N GLU A 292 7.52 10.37 -9.17
CA GLU A 292 7.83 10.90 -7.83
C GLU A 292 6.53 11.28 -7.11
N TRP A 293 6.58 11.40 -5.79
CA TRP A 293 5.46 11.83 -4.95
C TRP A 293 5.86 13.03 -4.08
N GLU A 294 4.88 13.87 -3.78
CA GLU A 294 5.04 15.01 -2.88
C GLU A 294 3.86 15.06 -1.90
N ILE A 295 4.15 15.32 -0.61
CA ILE A 295 3.10 15.55 0.40
C ILE A 295 2.42 16.87 0.10
N VAL A 296 1.10 16.85 -0.02
CA VAL A 296 0.29 18.08 -0.16
C VAL A 296 0.47 18.95 1.07
N GLN A 297 0.86 20.19 0.89
CA GLN A 297 1.13 21.14 1.97
C GLN A 297 -0.02 22.13 2.19
N GLY A 298 -0.06 22.75 3.38
CA GLY A 298 -0.93 23.89 3.67
C GLY A 298 -2.38 23.56 3.96
N LEU A 299 -2.73 22.30 4.21
CA LEU A 299 -4.07 21.93 4.65
C LEU A 299 -4.29 22.39 6.10
N GLU A 300 -5.40 23.07 6.35
CA GLU A 300 -5.80 23.46 7.71
C GLU A 300 -6.41 22.25 8.44
N ILE A 301 -5.78 21.85 9.53
CA ILE A 301 -6.21 20.71 10.33
C ILE A 301 -6.94 21.24 11.56
N ASP A 302 -8.25 21.02 11.60
CA ASP A 302 -9.08 21.37 12.73
C ASP A 302 -8.81 20.51 13.98
N ALA A 303 -9.37 20.86 15.13
CA ALA A 303 -9.15 20.15 16.38
C ALA A 303 -9.68 18.69 16.34
N PHE A 304 -10.76 18.45 15.62
CA PHE A 304 -11.34 17.11 15.46
C PHE A 304 -10.41 16.18 14.67
N SER A 305 -9.93 16.65 13.53
CA SER A 305 -8.99 15.94 12.68
C SER A 305 -7.63 15.75 13.37
N ARG A 306 -7.14 16.83 14.05
CA ARG A 306 -5.86 16.80 14.77
C ARG A 306 -5.81 15.68 15.79
N ALA A 307 -6.83 15.56 16.63
CA ALA A 307 -6.89 14.52 17.66
C ALA A 307 -6.79 13.10 17.07
N ARG A 308 -7.41 12.86 15.91
CA ARG A 308 -7.39 11.56 15.23
C ARG A 308 -6.06 11.29 14.53
N ILE A 309 -5.51 12.27 13.88
CA ILE A 309 -4.18 12.18 13.27
C ILE A 309 -3.15 11.87 14.35
N ASP A 310 -3.16 12.60 15.45
CA ASP A 310 -2.21 12.40 16.55
C ASP A 310 -2.33 10.99 17.17
N ALA A 311 -3.55 10.48 17.36
CA ALA A 311 -3.76 9.13 17.86
C ALA A 311 -3.13 8.07 16.94
N SER A 312 -3.29 8.20 15.63
CA SER A 312 -2.73 7.27 14.64
C SER A 312 -1.20 7.41 14.52
N VAL A 313 -0.68 8.63 14.57
CA VAL A 313 0.76 8.91 14.54
C VAL A 313 1.45 8.40 15.81
N ASN A 314 0.83 8.55 16.97
CA ASN A 314 1.35 8.00 18.22
C ASN A 314 1.45 6.48 18.18
N GLU A 315 0.47 5.78 17.58
CA GLU A 315 0.54 4.34 17.36
C GLU A 315 1.75 3.97 16.48
N LEU A 316 2.00 4.70 15.39
CA LEU A 316 3.19 4.50 14.54
C LEU A 316 4.50 4.72 15.30
N ALA A 317 4.57 5.75 16.14
CA ALA A 317 5.75 6.02 16.96
C ALA A 317 6.00 4.88 17.97
N GLU A 318 4.96 4.35 18.61
CA GLU A 318 5.05 3.18 19.49
C GLU A 318 5.52 1.94 18.73
N GLU A 319 5.02 1.70 17.51
CA GLU A 319 5.45 0.58 16.66
C GLU A 319 6.93 0.71 16.27
N ARG A 320 7.36 1.91 15.83
CA ARG A 320 8.78 2.19 15.57
C ARG A 320 9.65 1.90 16.78
N ASP A 321 9.24 2.37 17.95
CA ASP A 321 10.02 2.18 19.18
C ASP A 321 10.06 0.69 19.59
N ALA A 322 9.00 -0.05 19.34
CA ALA A 322 8.97 -1.50 19.57
C ALA A 322 9.94 -2.24 18.64
N VAL A 323 9.93 -1.98 17.32
CA VAL A 323 10.85 -2.64 16.38
C VAL A 323 12.31 -2.22 16.61
N ARG A 324 12.56 -0.99 17.09
CA ARG A 324 13.89 -0.55 17.51
C ARG A 324 14.39 -1.34 18.72
N LYS A 325 13.54 -1.57 19.73
CA LYS A 325 13.87 -2.40 20.90
C LYS A 325 14.15 -3.86 20.53
N LEU A 326 13.51 -4.36 19.47
CA LEU A 326 13.74 -5.69 18.93
C LEU A 326 14.99 -5.78 18.04
N GLY A 327 15.69 -4.66 17.78
CA GLY A 327 16.86 -4.63 16.90
C GLY A 327 16.53 -4.85 15.42
N LEU A 328 15.32 -4.48 15.02
CA LEU A 328 14.83 -4.64 13.64
C LEU A 328 15.07 -3.37 12.78
N ILE A 329 15.41 -2.26 13.44
CA ILE A 329 15.83 -0.99 12.81
C ILE A 329 16.90 -0.32 13.66
#